data_1f02a32cd4e52689d0156fb036a5c95e
#
_entry.id   1f02a32cd4e52689d0156fb036a5c95e
#
_cell.length_a   1.000
_cell.length_b   1.000
_cell.length_c   1.000
_cell.angle_alpha   90.00
_cell.angle_beta   90.00
_cell.angle_gamma   90.00
#
_symmetry.space_group_name_H-M   'P 1'
#
loop_
_entity.id
_entity.type
_entity.pdbx_description
1 polymer ?
#
loop_
_entity_poly.entity_id
_entity_poly.type
_entity_poly.pdbx_seq_one_letter_code
_entity_poly.pdbx_strand_id
1 'polypeptide(L)'
;MGDCMSFFDILLLDIIFILFPIICILIIKSNVDEANNIKKDFLIDIANFSSIFLLIKYGYPCPYSVLLVNIPFFISVVYNRKIATVIIACILFVFNSLNGLNAIFVFSEYIIYIVLFLLLYNKRISYNVILNFFIFIKGLFLTILEFYIMHDKNVFSLAKIFISLVIFYIITVLIVNIINIIEKSVSLNITLKELEKEKELKESLFKITHEVKNPIAVCKGYLSMMDYSNIRTVKKYNKIIYEELNRTLDIMDNFSEYTKINVKLDLMDLDSLIYEVVDSFKILSGSKNIDINYDYDDEIYIKGDYARLKQVFVNLIKNSIEAIEKDGKIIISIGFSKKHVIVKIKDNGPGIGAEELSKIDELFYSSKEKGCGIGVSLSKEIVKLHNGTMKYSSIVGEYTEVILRFPKNNLQQKV
;
A
#
# COMPACT_ATOMS: atom_id res chain seq x y z
N MET A 1 37.71 -25.24 -20.67
CA MET A 1 36.50 -25.88 -21.21
C MET A 1 35.37 -24.98 -20.85
N GLY A 2 34.96 -24.09 -21.74
CA GLY A 2 33.76 -23.27 -21.54
C GLY A 2 32.58 -24.06 -22.07
N ASP A 3 31.68 -24.44 -21.17
CA ASP A 3 30.44 -25.08 -21.57
C ASP A 3 29.69 -24.13 -22.52
N CYS A 4 29.54 -24.57 -23.78
CA CYS A 4 28.74 -23.85 -24.77
C CYS A 4 27.30 -23.93 -24.29
N MET A 5 26.73 -22.82 -23.77
CA MET A 5 25.34 -22.73 -23.41
C MET A 5 24.48 -23.28 -24.57
N SER A 6 23.49 -24.12 -24.25
CA SER A 6 22.56 -24.59 -25.27
C SER A 6 21.76 -23.42 -25.84
N PHE A 7 21.31 -23.56 -27.08
CA PHE A 7 20.38 -22.56 -27.68
C PHE A 7 19.17 -22.23 -26.77
N PHE A 8 18.69 -23.23 -26.07
CA PHE A 8 17.55 -23.10 -25.15
C PHE A 8 17.89 -22.27 -23.92
N ASP A 9 19.09 -22.41 -23.36
CA ASP A 9 19.55 -21.66 -22.20
C ASP A 9 19.70 -20.16 -22.53
N ILE A 10 20.24 -19.86 -23.72
CA ILE A 10 20.38 -18.47 -24.20
C ILE A 10 19.02 -17.82 -24.38
N LEU A 11 18.09 -18.50 -25.02
CA LEU A 11 16.73 -18.00 -25.26
C LEU A 11 15.99 -17.78 -23.95
N LEU A 12 16.12 -18.70 -22.99
CA LEU A 12 15.52 -18.59 -21.66
C LEU A 12 16.09 -17.41 -20.89
N LEU A 13 17.39 -17.18 -20.97
CA LEU A 13 18.06 -16.05 -20.32
C LEU A 13 17.58 -14.71 -20.88
N ASP A 14 17.45 -14.57 -22.20
CA ASP A 14 16.93 -13.37 -22.84
C ASP A 14 15.46 -13.09 -22.43
N ILE A 15 14.63 -14.12 -22.34
CA ILE A 15 13.26 -13.99 -21.85
C ILE A 15 13.23 -13.50 -20.38
N ILE A 16 14.12 -14.05 -19.54
CA ILE A 16 14.24 -13.61 -18.14
C ILE A 16 14.68 -12.14 -18.08
N PHE A 17 15.64 -11.69 -18.89
CA PHE A 17 16.08 -10.30 -18.93
C PHE A 17 14.98 -9.33 -19.34
N ILE A 18 14.01 -9.77 -20.13
CA ILE A 18 12.84 -8.97 -20.50
C ILE A 18 11.80 -8.97 -19.38
N LEU A 19 11.43 -10.15 -18.86
CA LEU A 19 10.33 -10.30 -17.93
C LEU A 19 10.68 -9.80 -16.52
N PHE A 20 11.89 -10.05 -16.03
CA PHE A 20 12.25 -9.76 -14.64
C PHE A 20 12.07 -8.29 -14.25
N PRO A 21 12.59 -7.29 -14.98
CA PRO A 21 12.37 -5.89 -14.65
C PRO A 21 10.89 -5.49 -14.69
N ILE A 22 10.13 -6.04 -15.63
CA ILE A 22 8.71 -5.75 -15.81
C ILE A 22 7.91 -6.29 -14.63
N ILE A 23 8.16 -7.54 -14.22
CA ILE A 23 7.49 -8.18 -13.07
C ILE A 23 7.81 -7.41 -11.78
N CYS A 24 9.08 -7.07 -11.53
CA CYS A 24 9.47 -6.30 -10.35
C CYS A 24 8.71 -4.97 -10.27
N ILE A 25 8.58 -4.28 -11.39
CA ILE A 25 7.88 -2.99 -11.42
C ILE A 25 6.37 -3.13 -11.29
N LEU A 26 5.76 -4.17 -11.85
CA LEU A 26 4.33 -4.44 -11.64
C LEU A 26 4.01 -4.75 -10.16
N ILE A 27 4.90 -5.48 -9.47
CA ILE A 27 4.78 -5.72 -8.02
C ILE A 27 4.92 -4.40 -7.24
N ILE A 28 5.86 -3.53 -7.60
CA ILE A 28 5.99 -2.21 -6.98
C ILE A 28 4.74 -1.36 -7.23
N LYS A 29 4.22 -1.38 -8.46
CA LYS A 29 2.99 -0.68 -8.86
C LYS A 29 1.77 -1.10 -8.03
N SER A 30 1.69 -2.37 -7.62
CA SER A 30 0.59 -2.88 -6.78
C SER A 30 0.58 -2.30 -5.36
N ASN A 31 1.72 -1.78 -4.89
CA ASN A 31 1.90 -1.23 -3.55
C ASN A 31 1.94 0.31 -3.50
N VAL A 32 1.82 0.97 -4.65
CA VAL A 32 1.82 2.46 -4.74
C VAL A 32 0.38 2.96 -4.79
N ASP A 33 0.03 3.87 -3.88
CA ASP A 33 -1.29 4.49 -3.79
C ASP A 33 -1.73 5.13 -5.11
N GLU A 34 -3.04 5.05 -5.40
CA GLU A 34 -3.66 5.50 -6.65
C GLU A 34 -3.48 6.98 -7.01
N ALA A 35 -3.10 7.82 -6.05
CA ALA A 35 -2.98 9.28 -6.24
C ALA A 35 -1.90 9.74 -7.24
N ASN A 36 -1.07 8.83 -7.79
CA ASN A 36 0.07 9.17 -8.63
C ASN A 36 0.12 8.39 -9.96
N ASN A 37 -0.85 8.59 -10.84
CA ASN A 37 -0.85 7.97 -12.18
C ASN A 37 0.42 8.28 -13.01
N ILE A 38 0.99 9.47 -12.87
CA ILE A 38 2.25 9.86 -13.56
C ILE A 38 3.43 8.98 -13.13
N LYS A 39 3.49 8.62 -11.84
CA LYS A 39 4.55 7.71 -11.34
C LYS A 39 4.38 6.27 -11.87
N LYS A 40 3.14 5.82 -12.06
CA LYS A 40 2.85 4.45 -12.57
C LYS A 40 3.36 4.27 -13.99
N ASP A 41 3.18 5.28 -14.83
CA ASP A 41 3.61 5.26 -16.22
C ASP A 41 5.15 5.30 -16.35
N PHE A 42 5.80 6.12 -15.56
CA PHE A 42 7.26 6.23 -15.52
C PHE A 42 7.93 4.90 -15.10
N LEU A 43 7.28 4.12 -14.25
CA LEU A 43 7.78 2.81 -13.83
C LEU A 43 7.87 1.82 -15.01
N ILE A 44 6.90 1.82 -15.93
CA ILE A 44 6.94 0.96 -17.14
C ILE A 44 8.12 1.35 -18.04
N ASP A 45 8.40 2.65 -18.17
CA ASP A 45 9.52 3.13 -18.95
C ASP A 45 10.86 2.65 -18.33
N ILE A 46 11.02 2.71 -17.03
CA ILE A 46 12.19 2.17 -16.31
C ILE A 46 12.36 0.67 -16.56
N ALA A 47 11.25 -0.11 -16.53
CA ALA A 47 11.30 -1.54 -16.81
C ALA A 47 11.85 -1.83 -18.22
N ASN A 48 11.30 -1.13 -19.22
CA ASN A 48 11.72 -1.30 -20.61
C ASN A 48 13.18 -0.92 -20.81
N PHE A 49 13.65 0.19 -20.23
CA PHE A 49 15.06 0.59 -20.31
C PHE A 49 15.99 -0.40 -19.60
N SER A 50 15.57 -0.92 -18.44
CA SER A 50 16.32 -1.95 -17.72
C SER A 50 16.43 -3.24 -18.53
N SER A 51 15.35 -3.68 -19.17
CA SER A 51 15.32 -4.87 -20.03
C SER A 51 16.29 -4.70 -21.21
N ILE A 52 16.27 -3.55 -21.89
CA ILE A 52 17.19 -3.26 -22.98
C ILE A 52 18.63 -3.27 -22.51
N PHE A 53 18.93 -2.63 -21.38
CA PHE A 53 20.27 -2.61 -20.81
C PHE A 53 20.78 -4.01 -20.51
N LEU A 54 19.95 -4.88 -19.91
CA LEU A 54 20.31 -6.26 -19.61
C LEU A 54 20.57 -7.07 -20.89
N LEU A 55 19.73 -6.94 -21.90
CA LEU A 55 19.87 -7.62 -23.17
C LEU A 55 21.14 -7.18 -23.93
N ILE A 56 21.43 -5.88 -23.96
CA ILE A 56 22.63 -5.34 -24.64
C ILE A 56 23.92 -5.75 -23.92
N LYS A 57 23.92 -5.74 -22.57
CA LYS A 57 25.13 -5.98 -21.79
C LYS A 57 25.42 -7.45 -21.56
N TYR A 58 24.40 -8.26 -21.35
CA TYR A 58 24.52 -9.66 -20.93
C TYR A 58 23.89 -10.65 -21.92
N GLY A 59 23.14 -10.18 -22.91
CA GLY A 59 22.60 -11.03 -23.97
C GLY A 59 23.73 -11.70 -24.77
N TYR A 60 23.51 -12.93 -25.17
CA TYR A 60 24.49 -13.66 -25.96
C TYR A 60 24.40 -13.22 -27.42
N PRO A 61 25.53 -12.95 -28.12
CA PRO A 61 25.51 -12.49 -29.50
C PRO A 61 25.13 -13.62 -30.49
N CYS A 62 23.83 -13.93 -30.54
CA CYS A 62 23.28 -14.85 -31.52
C CYS A 62 22.22 -14.15 -32.39
N PRO A 63 21.94 -14.63 -33.61
CA PRO A 63 20.99 -14.00 -34.53
C PRO A 63 19.57 -13.82 -33.91
N TYR A 64 19.17 -14.70 -33.02
CA TYR A 64 17.86 -14.66 -32.34
C TYR A 64 17.82 -13.63 -31.20
N SER A 65 18.91 -13.48 -30.45
CA SER A 65 19.02 -12.45 -29.38
C SER A 65 18.89 -11.06 -29.96
N VAL A 66 19.47 -10.80 -31.12
CA VAL A 66 19.37 -9.50 -31.84
C VAL A 66 17.91 -9.17 -32.18
N LEU A 67 17.07 -10.18 -32.46
CA LEU A 67 15.64 -9.97 -32.66
C LEU A 67 14.91 -9.67 -31.35
N LEU A 68 15.22 -10.41 -30.28
CA LEU A 68 14.54 -10.26 -28.97
C LEU A 68 14.78 -8.89 -28.32
N VAL A 69 15.92 -8.24 -28.62
CA VAL A 69 16.21 -6.86 -28.17
C VAL A 69 15.13 -5.85 -28.61
N ASN A 70 14.35 -6.16 -29.67
CA ASN A 70 13.25 -5.31 -30.11
C ASN A 70 11.98 -5.45 -29.26
N ILE A 71 11.85 -6.46 -28.40
CA ILE A 71 10.61 -6.68 -27.61
C ILE A 71 10.28 -5.50 -26.69
N PRO A 72 11.20 -4.88 -25.92
CA PRO A 72 10.91 -3.69 -25.14
C PRO A 72 10.40 -2.50 -25.96
N PHE A 73 10.85 -2.38 -27.22
CA PHE A 73 10.31 -1.39 -28.16
C PHE A 73 8.82 -1.66 -28.43
N PHE A 74 8.45 -2.90 -28.75
CA PHE A 74 7.04 -3.25 -28.97
C PHE A 74 6.18 -3.09 -27.72
N ILE A 75 6.71 -3.40 -26.54
CA ILE A 75 6.04 -3.16 -25.27
C ILE A 75 5.75 -1.65 -25.12
N SER A 76 6.72 -0.78 -25.38
CA SER A 76 6.51 0.68 -25.30
C SER A 76 5.46 1.19 -26.29
N VAL A 77 5.36 0.58 -27.48
CA VAL A 77 4.33 0.88 -28.49
C VAL A 77 2.95 0.42 -28.00
N VAL A 78 2.84 -0.80 -27.50
CA VAL A 78 1.56 -1.37 -26.99
C VAL A 78 1.02 -0.53 -25.83
N TYR A 79 1.89 -0.07 -24.93
CA TYR A 79 1.53 0.81 -23.81
C TYR A 79 1.43 2.30 -24.18
N ASN A 80 1.54 2.62 -25.48
CA ASN A 80 1.34 3.98 -26.01
C ASN A 80 2.29 5.04 -25.43
N ARG A 81 3.56 4.65 -25.15
CA ARG A 81 4.60 5.46 -24.49
C ARG A 81 5.44 6.25 -25.49
N LYS A 82 4.98 7.44 -25.94
CA LYS A 82 5.62 8.22 -27.03
C LYS A 82 7.12 8.46 -26.83
N ILE A 83 7.49 9.04 -25.67
CA ILE A 83 8.87 9.45 -25.40
C ILE A 83 9.78 8.21 -25.28
N ALA A 84 9.34 7.21 -24.51
CA ALA A 84 10.08 5.97 -24.35
C ALA A 84 10.28 5.24 -25.68
N THR A 85 9.25 5.15 -26.52
CA THR A 85 9.33 4.51 -27.85
C THR A 85 10.40 5.16 -28.72
N VAL A 86 10.47 6.49 -28.77
CA VAL A 86 11.47 7.21 -29.56
C VAL A 86 12.88 6.99 -29.00
N ILE A 87 13.05 7.11 -27.69
CA ILE A 87 14.38 6.90 -27.05
C ILE A 87 14.85 5.45 -27.27
N ILE A 88 13.98 4.47 -27.09
CA ILE A 88 14.28 3.05 -27.32
C ILE A 88 14.68 2.81 -28.78
N ALA A 89 13.95 3.39 -29.74
CA ALA A 89 14.31 3.29 -31.14
C ALA A 89 15.71 3.85 -31.43
N CYS A 90 16.08 4.98 -30.82
CA CYS A 90 17.45 5.54 -30.96
C CYS A 90 18.51 4.61 -30.35
N ILE A 91 18.25 4.03 -29.18
CA ILE A 91 19.18 3.07 -28.55
C ILE A 91 19.38 1.84 -29.44
N LEU A 92 18.30 1.27 -29.96
CA LEU A 92 18.35 0.10 -30.82
C LEU A 92 19.01 0.39 -32.19
N PHE A 93 18.80 1.60 -32.73
CA PHE A 93 19.50 2.05 -33.91
C PHE A 93 21.02 2.04 -33.70
N VAL A 94 21.49 2.65 -32.62
CA VAL A 94 22.92 2.69 -32.26
C VAL A 94 23.47 1.27 -32.07
N PHE A 95 22.77 0.45 -31.30
CA PHE A 95 23.15 -0.93 -31.02
C PHE A 95 23.30 -1.78 -32.29
N ASN A 96 22.30 -1.74 -33.17
CA ASN A 96 22.35 -2.50 -34.44
C ASN A 96 23.43 -2.00 -35.39
N SER A 97 23.66 -0.69 -35.45
CA SER A 97 24.74 -0.09 -36.26
C SER A 97 26.11 -0.47 -35.75
N LEU A 98 26.34 -0.54 -34.43
CA LEU A 98 27.58 -0.99 -33.82
C LEU A 98 27.85 -2.49 -34.06
N ASN A 99 26.81 -3.29 -34.18
CA ASN A 99 26.88 -4.72 -34.50
C ASN A 99 27.11 -5.00 -36.02
N GLY A 100 27.45 -3.99 -36.79
CA GLY A 100 27.87 -4.14 -38.20
C GLY A 100 26.71 -4.15 -39.21
N LEU A 101 25.47 -3.87 -38.79
CA LEU A 101 24.37 -3.68 -39.72
C LEU A 101 24.52 -2.32 -40.45
N ASN A 102 24.11 -2.26 -41.72
CA ASN A 102 24.13 -1.01 -42.47
C ASN A 102 23.27 0.07 -41.81
N ALA A 103 23.93 1.17 -41.37
CA ALA A 103 23.27 2.22 -40.61
C ALA A 103 22.11 2.88 -41.34
N ILE A 104 22.19 3.07 -42.66
CA ILE A 104 21.09 3.67 -43.44
C ILE A 104 19.88 2.75 -43.45
N PHE A 105 20.12 1.45 -43.56
CA PHE A 105 19.08 0.43 -43.58
C PHE A 105 18.35 0.34 -42.22
N VAL A 106 19.11 0.27 -41.13
CA VAL A 106 18.57 0.25 -39.76
C VAL A 106 17.81 1.56 -39.44
N PHE A 107 18.33 2.71 -39.87
CA PHE A 107 17.67 4.00 -39.69
C PHE A 107 16.31 4.04 -40.39
N SER A 108 16.23 3.56 -41.64
CA SER A 108 14.97 3.52 -42.39
C SER A 108 13.94 2.61 -41.71
N GLU A 109 14.36 1.50 -41.13
CA GLU A 109 13.47 0.58 -40.38
C GLU A 109 12.84 1.26 -39.17
N TYR A 110 13.64 1.90 -38.30
CA TYR A 110 13.08 2.55 -37.10
C TYR A 110 12.29 3.80 -37.41
N ILE A 111 12.58 4.55 -38.46
CA ILE A 111 11.73 5.64 -38.92
C ILE A 111 10.34 5.11 -39.31
N ILE A 112 10.29 4.03 -40.08
CA ILE A 112 9.00 3.44 -40.48
C ILE A 112 8.21 3.00 -39.24
N TYR A 113 8.87 2.40 -38.25
CA TYR A 113 8.22 2.03 -37.00
C TYR A 113 7.67 3.23 -36.24
N ILE A 114 8.44 4.31 -36.11
CA ILE A 114 8.00 5.53 -35.42
C ILE A 114 6.83 6.19 -36.17
N VAL A 115 6.91 6.30 -37.50
CA VAL A 115 5.81 6.87 -38.32
C VAL A 115 4.55 6.02 -38.16
N LEU A 116 4.66 4.70 -38.26
CA LEU A 116 3.55 3.79 -38.06
C LEU A 116 2.95 3.95 -36.65
N PHE A 117 3.79 4.01 -35.63
CA PHE A 117 3.34 4.24 -34.24
C PHE A 117 2.56 5.56 -34.12
N LEU A 118 3.06 6.66 -34.70
CA LEU A 118 2.40 7.96 -34.64
C LEU A 118 1.05 7.95 -35.40
N LEU A 119 0.95 7.22 -36.51
CA LEU A 119 -0.29 7.05 -37.26
C LEU A 119 -1.34 6.20 -36.50
N LEU A 120 -0.90 5.21 -35.75
CA LEU A 120 -1.74 4.32 -34.95
C LEU A 120 -2.03 4.88 -33.55
N TYR A 121 -1.28 5.90 -33.13
CA TYR A 121 -1.43 6.53 -31.83
C TYR A 121 -2.86 7.03 -31.62
N ASN A 122 -3.43 6.78 -30.45
CA ASN A 122 -4.83 7.07 -30.10
C ASN A 122 -5.92 6.31 -30.87
N LYS A 123 -5.58 5.45 -31.81
CA LYS A 123 -6.57 4.54 -32.41
C LYS A 123 -6.72 3.33 -31.47
N ARG A 124 -7.95 2.98 -31.11
CA ARG A 124 -8.27 1.77 -30.31
C ARG A 124 -8.07 0.50 -31.13
N ILE A 125 -6.83 0.25 -31.56
CA ILE A 125 -6.46 -0.94 -32.34
C ILE A 125 -5.97 -2.00 -31.36
N SER A 126 -6.38 -3.26 -31.57
CA SER A 126 -5.91 -4.36 -30.73
C SER A 126 -4.39 -4.53 -30.88
N TYR A 127 -3.71 -4.84 -29.77
CA TYR A 127 -2.26 -5.04 -29.74
C TYR A 127 -1.79 -6.12 -30.74
N ASN A 128 -2.61 -7.16 -30.97
CA ASN A 128 -2.31 -8.20 -31.96
C ASN A 128 -2.16 -7.65 -33.38
N VAL A 129 -3.00 -6.70 -33.78
CA VAL A 129 -2.91 -6.08 -35.11
C VAL A 129 -1.64 -5.24 -35.23
N ILE A 130 -1.33 -4.46 -34.20
CA ILE A 130 -0.10 -3.66 -34.13
C ILE A 130 1.11 -4.59 -34.23
N LEU A 131 1.17 -5.65 -33.44
CA LEU A 131 2.24 -6.61 -33.42
C LEU A 131 2.45 -7.28 -34.77
N ASN A 132 1.36 -7.73 -35.43
CA ASN A 132 1.42 -8.35 -36.74
C ASN A 132 2.01 -7.40 -37.80
N PHE A 133 1.65 -6.11 -37.77
CA PHE A 133 2.21 -5.11 -38.67
C PHE A 133 3.73 -4.93 -38.46
N PHE A 134 4.16 -4.83 -37.21
CA PHE A 134 5.59 -4.66 -36.92
C PHE A 134 6.40 -5.90 -37.30
N ILE A 135 5.90 -7.10 -37.05
CA ILE A 135 6.57 -8.34 -37.42
C ILE A 135 6.64 -8.48 -38.95
N PHE A 136 5.56 -8.12 -39.66
CA PHE A 136 5.56 -8.11 -41.11
C PHE A 136 6.65 -7.18 -41.68
N ILE A 137 6.74 -5.95 -41.16
CA ILE A 137 7.78 -4.99 -41.57
C ILE A 137 9.16 -5.53 -41.22
N LYS A 138 9.36 -6.10 -40.03
CA LYS A 138 10.65 -6.73 -39.64
C LYS A 138 11.03 -7.85 -40.58
N GLY A 139 10.07 -8.68 -40.98
CA GLY A 139 10.27 -9.74 -41.96
C GLY A 139 10.73 -9.22 -43.32
N LEU A 140 10.08 -8.15 -43.83
CA LEU A 140 10.49 -7.50 -45.07
C LEU A 140 11.93 -6.95 -44.98
N PHE A 141 12.29 -6.28 -43.90
CA PHE A 141 13.64 -5.76 -43.72
C PHE A 141 14.69 -6.87 -43.64
N LEU A 142 14.41 -7.95 -42.93
CA LEU A 142 15.34 -9.08 -42.85
C LEU A 142 15.50 -9.80 -44.17
N THR A 143 14.44 -9.99 -44.95
CA THR A 143 14.54 -10.61 -46.28
C THR A 143 15.34 -9.75 -47.28
N ILE A 144 15.12 -8.41 -47.24
CA ILE A 144 15.90 -7.48 -48.07
C ILE A 144 17.38 -7.48 -47.65
N LEU A 145 17.67 -7.50 -46.35
CA LEU A 145 19.00 -7.55 -45.80
C LEU A 145 19.77 -8.79 -46.30
N GLU A 146 19.16 -9.96 -46.19
CA GLU A 146 19.74 -11.24 -46.61
C GLU A 146 19.99 -11.26 -48.14
N PHE A 147 18.98 -10.80 -48.90
CA PHE A 147 19.04 -10.85 -50.36
C PHE A 147 20.02 -9.84 -50.95
N TYR A 148 20.12 -8.63 -50.38
CA TYR A 148 20.89 -7.52 -50.95
C TYR A 148 22.31 -7.43 -50.41
N ILE A 149 22.52 -7.73 -49.12
CA ILE A 149 23.84 -7.55 -48.47
C ILE A 149 24.64 -8.83 -48.48
N MET A 150 24.02 -10.00 -48.22
CA MET A 150 24.75 -11.26 -48.11
C MET A 150 24.92 -12.01 -49.43
N HIS A 151 24.32 -11.55 -50.53
CA HIS A 151 24.36 -12.19 -51.87
C HIS A 151 24.03 -13.70 -51.85
N ASP A 152 23.50 -14.21 -50.78
CA ASP A 152 23.18 -15.63 -50.60
C ASP A 152 21.75 -15.92 -51.06
N LYS A 153 21.65 -16.50 -52.28
CA LYS A 153 20.37 -16.84 -52.91
C LYS A 153 19.85 -18.22 -52.49
N ASN A 154 20.34 -18.80 -51.40
CA ASN A 154 19.94 -20.12 -50.99
C ASN A 154 18.55 -20.10 -50.31
N VAL A 155 17.64 -20.98 -50.75
CA VAL A 155 16.31 -21.20 -50.11
C VAL A 155 16.44 -21.52 -48.61
N PHE A 156 17.61 -22.03 -48.19
CA PHE A 156 17.92 -22.36 -46.81
C PHE A 156 18.05 -21.12 -45.90
N SER A 157 18.48 -19.96 -46.44
CA SER A 157 18.56 -18.72 -45.70
C SER A 157 17.16 -18.13 -45.42
N LEU A 158 16.27 -18.20 -46.41
CA LEU A 158 14.86 -17.78 -46.26
C LEU A 158 14.10 -18.61 -45.22
N ALA A 159 14.34 -19.94 -45.16
CA ALA A 159 13.76 -20.79 -44.15
C ALA A 159 14.20 -20.41 -42.73
N LYS A 160 15.49 -20.07 -42.54
CA LYS A 160 16.03 -19.59 -41.26
C LYS A 160 15.36 -18.29 -40.80
N ILE A 161 15.22 -17.31 -41.71
CA ILE A 161 14.53 -16.05 -41.42
C ILE A 161 13.10 -16.32 -41.00
N PHE A 162 12.38 -17.15 -41.76
CA PHE A 162 10.98 -17.49 -41.41
C PHE A 162 10.87 -18.12 -40.02
N ILE A 163 11.72 -19.10 -39.71
CA ILE A 163 11.75 -19.74 -38.38
C ILE A 163 12.05 -18.72 -37.29
N SER A 164 13.04 -17.82 -37.51
CA SER A 164 13.37 -16.80 -36.51
C SER A 164 12.26 -15.81 -36.25
N LEU A 165 11.51 -15.43 -37.27
CA LEU A 165 10.31 -14.56 -37.12
C LEU A 165 9.15 -15.26 -36.40
N VAL A 166 8.94 -16.55 -36.66
CA VAL A 166 7.94 -17.35 -35.96
C VAL A 166 8.29 -17.44 -34.47
N ILE A 167 9.55 -17.75 -34.14
CA ILE A 167 10.01 -17.79 -32.74
C ILE A 167 9.84 -16.42 -32.09
N PHE A 168 10.26 -15.35 -32.73
CA PHE A 168 10.10 -13.98 -32.24
C PHE A 168 8.63 -13.63 -31.98
N TYR A 169 7.72 -13.99 -32.91
CA TYR A 169 6.29 -13.80 -32.75
C TYR A 169 5.74 -14.53 -31.51
N ILE A 170 6.05 -15.83 -31.41
CA ILE A 170 5.58 -16.66 -30.30
C ILE A 170 6.05 -16.08 -28.95
N ILE A 171 7.32 -15.74 -28.84
CA ILE A 171 7.90 -15.18 -27.62
C ILE A 171 7.26 -13.83 -27.28
N THR A 172 7.09 -12.95 -28.25
CA THR A 172 6.50 -11.63 -28.02
C THR A 172 5.05 -11.75 -27.56
N VAL A 173 4.24 -12.61 -28.18
CA VAL A 173 2.85 -12.88 -27.79
C VAL A 173 2.80 -13.47 -26.37
N LEU A 174 3.71 -14.41 -26.06
CA LEU A 174 3.78 -15.02 -24.74
C LEU A 174 4.11 -13.97 -23.66
N ILE A 175 5.12 -13.12 -23.90
CA ILE A 175 5.52 -12.06 -22.98
C ILE A 175 4.36 -11.08 -22.74
N VAL A 176 3.73 -10.59 -23.80
CA VAL A 176 2.59 -9.65 -23.69
C VAL A 176 1.42 -10.30 -22.92
N ASN A 177 1.12 -11.57 -23.17
CA ASN A 177 0.07 -12.27 -22.44
C ASN A 177 0.41 -12.44 -20.96
N ILE A 178 1.66 -12.77 -20.62
CA ILE A 178 2.12 -12.84 -19.22
C ILE A 178 1.94 -11.48 -18.54
N ILE A 179 2.37 -10.40 -19.17
CA ILE A 179 2.22 -9.04 -18.63
C ILE A 179 0.74 -8.71 -18.38
N ASN A 180 -0.14 -8.99 -19.35
CA ASN A 180 -1.57 -8.77 -19.22
C ASN A 180 -2.21 -9.57 -18.06
N ILE A 181 -1.81 -10.83 -17.88
CA ILE A 181 -2.26 -11.67 -16.78
C ILE A 181 -1.83 -11.08 -15.44
N ILE A 182 -0.58 -10.65 -15.32
CA ILE A 182 -0.05 -10.05 -14.09
C ILE A 182 -0.78 -8.72 -13.80
N GLU A 183 -0.97 -7.85 -14.79
CA GLU A 183 -1.72 -6.59 -14.60
C GLU A 183 -3.15 -6.84 -14.14
N LYS A 184 -3.83 -7.80 -14.76
CA LYS A 184 -5.19 -8.18 -14.34
C LYS A 184 -5.23 -8.76 -12.94
N SER A 185 -4.25 -9.57 -12.55
CA SER A 185 -4.14 -10.10 -11.19
C SER A 185 -3.90 -9.00 -10.16
N VAL A 186 -3.01 -8.05 -10.47
CA VAL A 186 -2.74 -6.88 -9.61
C VAL A 186 -3.99 -6.02 -9.43
N SER A 187 -4.69 -5.69 -10.54
CA SER A 187 -5.94 -4.90 -10.46
C SER A 187 -7.03 -5.61 -9.66
N LEU A 188 -7.17 -6.93 -9.83
CA LEU A 188 -8.13 -7.74 -9.07
C LEU A 188 -7.83 -7.70 -7.56
N ASN A 189 -6.56 -7.82 -7.17
CA ASN A 189 -6.18 -7.75 -5.76
C ASN A 189 -6.48 -6.38 -5.13
N ILE A 190 -6.32 -5.28 -5.90
CA ILE A 190 -6.69 -3.93 -5.43
C ILE A 190 -8.21 -3.87 -5.21
N THR A 191 -8.99 -4.30 -6.20
CA THR A 191 -10.46 -4.29 -6.09
C THR A 191 -10.97 -5.18 -4.94
N LEU A 192 -10.34 -6.34 -4.70
CA LEU A 192 -10.69 -7.19 -3.56
C LEU A 192 -10.44 -6.49 -2.22
N LYS A 193 -9.30 -5.79 -2.05
CA LYS A 193 -9.02 -5.01 -0.84
C LYS A 193 -10.03 -3.87 -0.63
N GLU A 194 -10.47 -3.22 -1.71
CA GLU A 194 -11.51 -2.18 -1.62
C GLU A 194 -12.86 -2.76 -1.20
N LEU A 195 -13.25 -3.90 -1.77
CA LEU A 195 -14.49 -4.60 -1.40
C LEU A 195 -14.45 -5.09 0.06
N GLU A 196 -13.30 -5.58 0.55
CA GLU A 196 -13.12 -5.94 1.96
C GLU A 196 -13.32 -4.73 2.87
N LYS A 197 -12.71 -3.57 2.55
CA LYS A 197 -12.93 -2.33 3.31
C LYS A 197 -14.38 -1.86 3.29
N GLU A 198 -15.04 -1.95 2.12
CA GLU A 198 -16.46 -1.59 2.02
C GLU A 198 -17.34 -2.52 2.87
N LYS A 199 -17.02 -3.82 2.90
CA LYS A 199 -17.71 -4.80 3.75
C LYS A 199 -17.51 -4.49 5.23
N GLU A 200 -16.29 -4.24 5.67
CA GLU A 200 -15.98 -3.84 7.05
C GLU A 200 -16.75 -2.57 7.45
N LEU A 201 -16.83 -1.58 6.55
CA LEU A 201 -17.60 -0.37 6.78
C LEU A 201 -19.11 -0.65 6.92
N LYS A 202 -19.68 -1.49 6.05
CA LYS A 202 -21.10 -1.89 6.14
C LYS A 202 -21.42 -2.64 7.43
N GLU A 203 -20.55 -3.54 7.86
CA GLU A 203 -20.70 -4.24 9.14
C GLU A 203 -20.63 -3.26 10.32
N SER A 204 -19.74 -2.27 10.24
CA SER A 204 -19.62 -1.21 11.24
C SER A 204 -20.87 -0.32 11.29
N LEU A 205 -21.43 0.04 10.13
CA LEU A 205 -22.71 0.80 10.04
C LEU A 205 -23.89 0.03 10.62
N PHE A 206 -23.93 -1.28 10.45
CA PHE A 206 -24.97 -2.11 11.05
C PHE A 206 -24.84 -2.13 12.57
N LYS A 207 -23.63 -2.31 13.11
CA LYS A 207 -23.36 -2.30 14.56
C LYS A 207 -23.75 -0.94 15.19
N ILE A 208 -23.34 0.19 14.58
CA ILE A 208 -23.68 1.52 15.10
C ILE A 208 -25.19 1.76 15.13
N THR A 209 -25.90 1.29 14.10
CA THR A 209 -27.36 1.41 14.06
C THR A 209 -28.02 0.76 15.28
N HIS A 210 -27.51 -0.40 15.69
CA HIS A 210 -27.98 -1.09 16.91
C HIS A 210 -27.58 -0.34 18.17
N GLU A 211 -26.34 0.13 18.28
CA GLU A 211 -25.82 0.84 19.44
C GLU A 211 -26.49 2.21 19.64
N VAL A 212 -26.91 2.89 18.58
CA VAL A 212 -27.68 4.14 18.64
C VAL A 212 -29.17 3.86 19.00
N LYS A 213 -29.74 2.77 18.46
CA LYS A 213 -31.13 2.41 18.70
C LYS A 213 -31.42 2.08 20.19
N ASN A 214 -30.45 1.47 20.88
CA ASN A 214 -30.59 1.05 22.26
C ASN A 214 -30.85 2.23 23.21
N PRO A 215 -29.97 3.26 23.32
CA PRO A 215 -30.23 4.40 24.21
C PRO A 215 -31.48 5.20 23.81
N ILE A 216 -31.76 5.29 22.50
CA ILE A 216 -33.02 5.94 22.04
C ILE A 216 -34.26 5.18 22.54
N ALA A 217 -34.22 3.84 22.54
CA ALA A 217 -35.31 3.02 23.08
C ALA A 217 -35.48 3.22 24.58
N VAL A 218 -34.36 3.33 25.33
CA VAL A 218 -34.36 3.65 26.76
C VAL A 218 -35.00 5.04 27.01
N CYS A 219 -34.56 6.06 26.26
CA CYS A 219 -35.16 7.41 26.35
C CYS A 219 -36.66 7.38 26.10
N LYS A 220 -37.09 6.68 25.03
CA LYS A 220 -38.52 6.53 24.70
C LYS A 220 -39.30 5.82 25.84
N GLY A 221 -38.69 4.79 26.45
CA GLY A 221 -39.29 4.07 27.58
C GLY A 221 -39.52 4.99 28.79
N TYR A 222 -38.49 5.76 29.18
CA TYR A 222 -38.62 6.68 30.30
C TYR A 222 -39.60 7.84 30.02
N LEU A 223 -39.65 8.34 28.79
CA LEU A 223 -40.66 9.34 28.40
C LEU A 223 -42.07 8.80 28.48
N SER A 224 -42.32 7.55 28.09
CA SER A 224 -43.67 6.93 28.17
C SER A 224 -44.09 6.59 29.59
N MET A 225 -43.16 6.39 30.52
CA MET A 225 -43.44 6.13 31.95
C MET A 225 -43.44 7.41 32.79
N MET A 226 -43.29 8.59 32.19
CA MET A 226 -43.15 9.85 32.92
C MET A 226 -44.49 10.29 33.49
N ASP A 227 -44.60 10.34 34.84
CA ASP A 227 -45.70 10.94 35.57
C ASP A 227 -45.36 12.40 35.88
N TYR A 228 -45.98 13.31 35.16
CA TYR A 228 -45.74 14.75 35.28
C TYR A 228 -46.27 15.33 36.58
N SER A 229 -47.13 14.62 37.34
CA SER A 229 -47.61 15.03 38.65
C SER A 229 -46.55 14.84 39.75
N ASN A 230 -45.55 13.95 39.52
CA ASN A 230 -44.49 13.64 40.47
C ASN A 230 -43.15 14.24 40.08
N ILE A 231 -42.84 15.41 40.63
CA ILE A 231 -41.60 16.16 40.35
C ILE A 231 -40.33 15.32 40.59
N ARG A 232 -40.31 14.39 41.55
CA ARG A 232 -39.14 13.55 41.83
C ARG A 232 -38.86 12.57 40.68
N THR A 233 -39.92 11.92 40.17
CA THR A 233 -39.81 11.00 39.02
C THR A 233 -39.43 11.75 37.77
N VAL A 234 -39.98 12.92 37.51
CA VAL A 234 -39.62 13.78 36.38
C VAL A 234 -38.12 14.12 36.42
N LYS A 235 -37.61 14.60 37.57
CA LYS A 235 -36.17 14.93 37.70
C LYS A 235 -35.28 13.70 37.49
N LYS A 236 -35.66 12.54 38.04
CA LYS A 236 -34.90 11.29 37.89
C LYS A 236 -34.85 10.83 36.43
N TYR A 237 -36.02 10.80 35.75
CA TYR A 237 -36.08 10.32 34.35
C TYR A 237 -35.45 11.30 33.39
N ASN A 238 -35.59 12.60 33.57
CA ASN A 238 -34.88 13.61 32.78
C ASN A 238 -33.34 13.43 32.85
N LYS A 239 -32.81 13.13 34.04
CA LYS A 239 -31.36 12.87 34.17
C LYS A 239 -30.92 11.66 33.37
N ILE A 240 -31.69 10.55 33.43
CA ILE A 240 -31.37 9.32 32.68
C ILE A 240 -31.48 9.59 31.17
N ILE A 241 -32.52 10.25 30.72
CA ILE A 241 -32.71 10.60 29.30
C ILE A 241 -31.54 11.47 28.81
N TYR A 242 -31.13 12.47 29.61
CA TYR A 242 -30.01 13.33 29.26
C TYR A 242 -28.68 12.55 29.16
N GLU A 243 -28.41 11.64 30.08
CA GLU A 243 -27.25 10.76 30.06
C GLU A 243 -27.23 9.87 28.78
N GLU A 244 -28.39 9.25 28.45
CA GLU A 244 -28.49 8.39 27.27
C GLU A 244 -28.40 9.15 25.92
N LEU A 245 -28.93 10.39 25.88
CA LEU A 245 -28.76 11.26 24.71
C LEU A 245 -27.29 11.66 24.51
N ASN A 246 -26.58 12.05 25.57
CA ASN A 246 -25.17 12.36 25.50
C ASN A 246 -24.36 11.13 25.04
N ARG A 247 -24.68 9.95 25.58
CA ARG A 247 -24.04 8.69 25.12
C ARG A 247 -24.28 8.46 23.62
N THR A 248 -25.50 8.74 23.13
CA THR A 248 -25.80 8.59 21.69
C THR A 248 -24.96 9.54 20.84
N LEU A 249 -24.82 10.79 21.27
CA LEU A 249 -23.98 11.79 20.59
C LEU A 249 -22.53 11.34 20.60
N ASP A 250 -21.99 10.87 21.73
CA ASP A 250 -20.61 10.36 21.82
C ASP A 250 -20.36 9.19 20.86
N ILE A 251 -21.33 8.26 20.72
CA ILE A 251 -21.24 7.16 19.75
C ILE A 251 -21.15 7.70 18.32
N MET A 252 -22.01 8.66 17.95
CA MET A 252 -22.06 9.23 16.61
C MET A 252 -20.79 10.04 16.28
N ASP A 253 -20.29 10.83 17.24
CA ASP A 253 -19.08 11.64 17.05
C ASP A 253 -17.86 10.75 16.88
N ASN A 254 -17.67 9.77 17.77
CA ASN A 254 -16.56 8.82 17.66
C ASN A 254 -16.58 8.01 16.36
N PHE A 255 -17.77 7.62 15.89
CA PHE A 255 -17.89 6.92 14.61
C PHE A 255 -17.62 7.84 13.42
N SER A 256 -18.09 9.09 13.45
CA SER A 256 -17.78 10.09 12.43
C SER A 256 -16.28 10.36 12.34
N GLU A 257 -15.60 10.42 13.49
CA GLU A 257 -14.14 10.53 13.53
C GLU A 257 -13.46 9.27 12.95
N TYR A 258 -13.90 8.08 13.34
CA TYR A 258 -13.36 6.81 12.83
C TYR A 258 -13.45 6.71 11.30
N THR A 259 -14.56 7.13 10.71
CA THR A 259 -14.78 7.05 9.24
C THR A 259 -14.03 8.12 8.45
N LYS A 260 -13.64 9.23 9.08
CA LYS A 260 -13.00 10.38 8.45
C LYS A 260 -11.53 10.56 8.85
N ILE A 261 -10.94 9.56 9.51
CA ILE A 261 -9.56 9.68 9.98
C ILE A 261 -8.62 10.04 8.82
N ASN A 262 -7.98 11.18 8.97
CA ASN A 262 -6.87 11.60 8.12
C ASN A 262 -5.76 12.13 9.04
N VAL A 263 -4.51 11.85 8.71
CA VAL A 263 -3.35 12.25 9.51
C VAL A 263 -2.41 13.13 8.68
N LYS A 264 -1.90 14.19 9.30
CA LYS A 264 -0.83 15.04 8.77
C LYS A 264 0.44 14.74 9.53
N LEU A 265 1.37 14.04 8.89
CA LEU A 265 2.61 13.60 9.52
C LEU A 265 3.66 14.71 9.47
N ASP A 266 3.77 15.46 10.57
CA ASP A 266 4.81 16.47 10.79
C ASP A 266 5.82 15.97 11.83
N LEU A 267 6.99 16.63 11.92
CA LEU A 267 7.95 16.35 12.97
C LEU A 267 7.41 16.88 14.29
N MET A 268 7.28 15.99 15.28
CA MET A 268 6.75 16.35 16.60
C MET A 268 7.55 15.69 17.71
N ASP A 269 7.57 16.32 18.89
CA ASP A 269 8.14 15.78 20.10
C ASP A 269 7.10 14.92 20.83
N LEU A 270 7.41 13.63 20.95
CA LEU A 270 6.53 12.64 21.57
C LEU A 270 6.56 12.74 23.10
N ASP A 271 7.71 13.11 23.70
CA ASP A 271 7.83 13.27 25.13
C ASP A 271 6.95 14.41 25.63
N SER A 272 7.08 15.60 25.04
CA SER A 272 6.24 16.77 25.35
C SER A 272 4.74 16.45 25.24
N LEU A 273 4.33 15.67 24.22
CA LEU A 273 2.94 15.27 24.05
C LEU A 273 2.47 14.37 25.21
N ILE A 274 3.24 13.35 25.58
CA ILE A 274 2.88 12.42 26.66
C ILE A 274 2.82 13.16 27.99
N TYR A 275 3.80 14.05 28.25
CA TYR A 275 3.82 14.89 29.45
C TYR A 275 2.55 15.75 29.57
N GLU A 276 2.14 16.43 28.49
CA GLU A 276 0.93 17.24 28.47
C GLU A 276 -0.32 16.43 28.78
N VAL A 277 -0.41 15.21 28.20
CA VAL A 277 -1.56 14.33 28.48
C VAL A 277 -1.56 13.87 29.95
N VAL A 278 -0.43 13.43 30.48
CA VAL A 278 -0.31 13.01 31.89
C VAL A 278 -0.71 14.15 32.83
N ASP A 279 -0.20 15.36 32.57
CA ASP A 279 -0.52 16.55 33.35
C ASP A 279 -2.02 16.85 33.38
N SER A 280 -2.70 16.68 32.24
CA SER A 280 -4.17 16.88 32.16
C SER A 280 -4.99 15.92 33.04
N PHE A 281 -4.42 14.75 33.39
CA PHE A 281 -5.11 13.76 34.22
C PHE A 281 -4.78 13.85 35.73
N LYS A 282 -3.91 14.74 36.18
CA LYS A 282 -3.52 14.87 37.60
C LYS A 282 -4.69 15.04 38.57
N ILE A 283 -5.68 15.84 38.19
CA ILE A 283 -6.85 16.07 39.03
C ILE A 283 -7.69 14.80 39.13
N LEU A 284 -7.93 14.13 38.01
CA LEU A 284 -8.77 12.94 37.96
C LEU A 284 -8.10 11.75 38.67
N SER A 285 -6.81 11.54 38.45
CA SER A 285 -6.02 10.48 39.11
C SER A 285 -5.92 10.72 40.61
N GLY A 286 -5.72 11.97 41.06
CA GLY A 286 -5.70 12.35 42.47
C GLY A 286 -7.01 12.06 43.20
N SER A 287 -8.17 12.24 42.54
CA SER A 287 -9.49 11.93 43.14
C SER A 287 -9.69 10.43 43.44
N LYS A 288 -8.98 9.56 42.76
CA LYS A 288 -8.98 8.09 42.93
C LYS A 288 -7.76 7.56 43.66
N ASN A 289 -6.83 8.41 44.08
CA ASN A 289 -5.52 8.05 44.64
C ASN A 289 -4.73 7.16 43.67
N ILE A 290 -4.69 7.49 42.37
CA ILE A 290 -3.93 6.79 41.36
C ILE A 290 -2.64 7.55 41.07
N ASP A 291 -1.50 6.89 41.26
CA ASP A 291 -0.18 7.43 40.95
C ASP A 291 0.18 7.18 39.48
N ILE A 292 0.40 8.25 38.71
CA ILE A 292 0.83 8.16 37.30
C ILE A 292 2.31 8.49 37.23
N ASN A 293 3.15 7.46 37.05
CA ASN A 293 4.59 7.60 36.94
C ASN A 293 4.98 7.72 35.46
N TYR A 294 5.43 8.90 35.10
CA TYR A 294 6.08 9.20 33.84
C TYR A 294 7.35 9.99 34.15
N ASP A 295 8.49 9.38 33.92
CA ASP A 295 9.80 9.96 34.20
C ASP A 295 10.65 9.80 32.93
N TYR A 296 10.55 10.77 32.05
CA TYR A 296 11.35 10.86 30.82
C TYR A 296 11.55 12.33 30.47
N ASP A 297 12.77 12.73 30.21
CA ASP A 297 13.16 14.13 30.06
C ASP A 297 14.05 14.37 28.81
N ASP A 298 13.98 13.45 27.83
CA ASP A 298 14.72 13.59 26.57
C ASP A 298 13.77 13.92 25.42
N GLU A 299 14.17 14.83 24.54
CA GLU A 299 13.42 15.16 23.32
C GLU A 299 13.35 13.96 22.38
N ILE A 300 12.15 13.47 22.09
CA ILE A 300 11.90 12.31 21.22
C ILE A 300 11.10 12.72 20.01
N TYR A 301 11.80 12.92 18.91
CA TYR A 301 11.16 13.33 17.66
C TYR A 301 10.69 12.14 16.82
N ILE A 302 9.40 12.11 16.49
CA ILE A 302 8.79 11.20 15.52
C ILE A 302 8.06 11.98 14.43
N LYS A 303 7.75 11.33 13.31
CA LYS A 303 6.79 11.86 12.33
C LYS A 303 5.39 11.46 12.76
N GLY A 304 4.57 12.43 13.12
CA GLY A 304 3.21 12.17 13.60
C GLY A 304 2.29 13.39 13.51
N ASP A 305 1.02 13.12 13.64
CA ASP A 305 -0.03 14.13 13.83
C ASP A 305 -0.26 14.31 15.33
N TYR A 306 0.17 15.46 15.86
CA TYR A 306 0.12 15.77 17.28
C TYR A 306 -1.28 15.61 17.87
N ALA A 307 -2.30 16.16 17.21
CA ALA A 307 -3.67 16.12 17.71
C ALA A 307 -4.22 14.68 17.75
N ARG A 308 -3.93 13.90 16.73
CA ARG A 308 -4.35 12.50 16.65
C ARG A 308 -3.62 11.60 17.63
N LEU A 309 -2.33 11.75 17.80
CA LEU A 309 -1.59 10.99 18.80
C LEU A 309 -1.97 11.41 20.23
N LYS A 310 -2.25 12.70 20.48
CA LYS A 310 -2.79 13.15 21.76
C LYS A 310 -4.12 12.43 22.09
N GLN A 311 -5.02 12.30 21.11
CA GLN A 311 -6.26 11.56 21.24
C GLN A 311 -6.02 10.09 21.63
N VAL A 312 -5.01 9.42 21.04
CA VAL A 312 -4.61 8.05 21.39
C VAL A 312 -4.20 7.97 22.87
N PHE A 313 -3.25 8.81 23.29
CA PHE A 313 -2.75 8.78 24.68
C PHE A 313 -3.82 9.15 25.69
N VAL A 314 -4.66 10.14 25.41
CA VAL A 314 -5.82 10.49 26.24
C VAL A 314 -6.75 9.29 26.43
N ASN A 315 -7.09 8.59 25.33
CA ASN A 315 -7.96 7.43 25.41
C ASN A 315 -7.33 6.28 26.22
N LEU A 316 -6.05 5.97 25.99
CA LEU A 316 -5.37 4.86 26.68
C LEU A 316 -5.18 5.14 28.17
N ILE A 317 -4.74 6.35 28.56
CA ILE A 317 -4.55 6.73 29.97
C ILE A 317 -5.91 6.80 30.67
N LYS A 318 -6.94 7.35 30.04
CA LYS A 318 -8.31 7.36 30.56
C LYS A 318 -8.82 5.94 30.83
N ASN A 319 -8.58 5.00 29.88
CA ASN A 319 -8.99 3.62 30.04
C ASN A 319 -8.31 2.96 31.24
N SER A 320 -7.01 3.21 31.48
CA SER A 320 -6.28 2.72 32.66
C SER A 320 -6.84 3.32 33.96
N ILE A 321 -7.11 4.64 34.00
CA ILE A 321 -7.70 5.28 35.20
C ILE A 321 -9.12 4.77 35.48
N GLU A 322 -9.91 4.50 34.46
CA GLU A 322 -11.27 3.97 34.61
C GLU A 322 -11.28 2.51 35.07
N ALA A 323 -10.31 1.70 34.64
CA ALA A 323 -10.18 0.30 35.05
C ALA A 323 -9.79 0.15 36.52
N ILE A 324 -9.05 1.09 37.07
CA ILE A 324 -8.63 1.10 38.49
C ILE A 324 -9.76 1.70 39.34
N GLU A 325 -10.20 0.95 40.36
CA GLU A 325 -11.21 1.45 41.29
C GLU A 325 -10.62 2.50 42.23
N LYS A 326 -9.54 2.18 42.93
CA LYS A 326 -8.84 3.05 43.88
C LYS A 326 -7.44 2.56 44.19
N ASP A 327 -6.56 3.47 44.67
CA ASP A 327 -5.21 3.16 45.13
C ASP A 327 -4.34 2.43 44.09
N GLY A 328 -4.28 2.99 42.88
CA GLY A 328 -3.67 2.38 41.73
C GLY A 328 -2.36 3.01 41.27
N LYS A 329 -1.73 2.33 40.32
CA LYS A 329 -0.49 2.80 39.71
C LYS A 329 -0.53 2.63 38.19
N ILE A 330 -0.17 3.70 37.47
CA ILE A 330 0.01 3.68 36.01
C ILE A 330 1.47 4.06 35.76
N ILE A 331 2.18 3.22 35.02
CA ILE A 331 3.58 3.45 34.63
C ILE A 331 3.63 3.65 33.13
N ILE A 332 4.14 4.80 32.71
CA ILE A 332 4.39 5.10 31.29
C ILE A 332 5.89 5.13 31.10
N SER A 333 6.39 4.35 30.14
CA SER A 333 7.82 4.28 29.82
C SER A 333 8.06 4.35 28.33
N ILE A 334 9.16 5.01 27.95
CA ILE A 334 9.61 5.07 26.56
C ILE A 334 10.91 4.28 26.46
N GLY A 335 10.98 3.46 25.42
CA GLY A 335 12.16 2.66 25.10
C GLY A 335 12.48 2.75 23.61
N PHE A 336 13.67 2.33 23.24
CA PHE A 336 14.14 2.38 21.87
C PHE A 336 14.52 0.99 21.36
N SER A 337 14.22 0.72 20.11
CA SER A 337 14.79 -0.37 19.34
C SER A 337 15.57 0.19 18.14
N LYS A 338 16.24 -0.68 17.36
CA LYS A 338 17.00 -0.25 16.17
C LYS A 338 16.15 0.58 15.19
N LYS A 339 14.86 0.31 15.10
CA LYS A 339 13.95 0.90 14.09
C LYS A 339 12.74 1.63 14.67
N HIS A 340 12.45 1.49 15.96
CA HIS A 340 11.22 2.00 16.56
C HIS A 340 11.46 2.68 17.89
N VAL A 341 10.65 3.69 18.17
CA VAL A 341 10.35 4.22 19.50
C VAL A 341 9.22 3.37 20.07
N ILE A 342 9.34 2.91 21.31
CA ILE A 342 8.37 2.03 21.97
C ILE A 342 7.83 2.75 23.20
N VAL A 343 6.54 3.00 23.22
CA VAL A 343 5.86 3.53 24.42
C VAL A 343 5.05 2.41 25.06
N LYS A 344 5.21 2.24 26.37
CA LYS A 344 4.44 1.28 27.17
C LYS A 344 3.63 2.02 28.22
N ILE A 345 2.36 1.69 28.31
CA ILE A 345 1.45 2.17 29.33
C ILE A 345 0.97 0.95 30.11
N LYS A 346 1.35 0.83 31.37
CA LYS A 346 1.04 -0.31 32.22
C LYS A 346 0.27 0.15 33.45
N ASP A 347 -0.90 -0.43 33.70
CA ASP A 347 -1.69 -0.23 34.91
C ASP A 347 -1.75 -1.51 35.75
N ASN A 348 -1.96 -1.35 37.06
CA ASN A 348 -2.19 -2.43 37.99
C ASN A 348 -3.69 -2.68 38.26
N GLY A 349 -4.53 -2.46 37.25
CA GLY A 349 -5.96 -2.71 37.30
C GLY A 349 -6.31 -4.21 37.32
N PRO A 350 -7.59 -4.54 37.18
CA PRO A 350 -8.08 -5.92 37.29
C PRO A 350 -7.59 -6.85 36.18
N GLY A 351 -6.91 -6.32 35.16
CA GLY A 351 -6.52 -7.08 33.99
C GLY A 351 -7.68 -7.41 33.07
N ILE A 352 -7.37 -8.07 31.95
CA ILE A 352 -8.32 -8.42 30.89
C ILE A 352 -8.17 -9.92 30.60
N GLY A 353 -9.31 -10.62 30.57
CA GLY A 353 -9.35 -12.04 30.24
C GLY A 353 -8.92 -12.35 28.81
N ALA A 354 -8.40 -13.56 28.55
CA ALA A 354 -7.91 -13.94 27.23
C ALA A 354 -8.98 -13.85 26.11
N GLU A 355 -10.21 -14.17 26.43
CA GLU A 355 -11.35 -14.05 25.48
C GLU A 355 -11.66 -12.59 25.14
N GLU A 356 -11.69 -11.72 26.16
CA GLU A 356 -11.92 -10.29 25.97
C GLU A 356 -10.75 -9.62 25.27
N LEU A 357 -9.50 -10.04 25.59
CA LEU A 357 -8.28 -9.52 24.97
C LEU A 357 -8.27 -9.82 23.48
N SER A 358 -8.82 -10.95 23.03
CA SER A 358 -8.92 -11.29 21.61
C SER A 358 -9.89 -10.40 20.84
N LYS A 359 -10.85 -9.77 21.51
CA LYS A 359 -11.91 -8.93 20.93
C LYS A 359 -11.70 -7.44 21.18
N ILE A 360 -10.69 -7.05 21.99
CA ILE A 360 -10.50 -5.66 22.43
C ILE A 360 -10.30 -4.66 21.29
N ASP A 361 -9.84 -5.13 20.15
CA ASP A 361 -9.62 -4.35 18.93
C ASP A 361 -10.86 -4.25 18.04
N GLU A 362 -11.91 -5.03 18.33
CA GLU A 362 -13.14 -5.01 17.55
C GLU A 362 -13.92 -3.73 17.76
N LEU A 363 -14.45 -3.19 16.69
CA LEU A 363 -15.28 -1.99 16.74
C LEU A 363 -16.56 -2.28 17.55
N PHE A 364 -16.93 -1.38 18.48
CA PHE A 364 -18.08 -1.50 19.39
C PHE A 364 -17.95 -2.59 20.46
N TYR A 365 -16.76 -3.19 20.61
CA TYR A 365 -16.54 -4.07 21.75
C TYR A 365 -16.22 -3.24 23.01
N SER A 366 -16.99 -3.44 24.06
CA SER A 366 -16.75 -2.83 25.38
C SER A 366 -17.24 -3.77 26.46
N SER A 367 -16.41 -4.02 27.47
CA SER A 367 -16.81 -4.69 28.72
C SER A 367 -17.46 -3.74 29.71
N LYS A 368 -17.46 -2.42 29.46
CA LYS A 368 -18.02 -1.38 30.30
C LYS A 368 -19.48 -1.12 29.91
N GLU A 369 -20.40 -1.06 30.91
CA GLU A 369 -21.84 -0.77 30.69
C GLU A 369 -22.08 0.55 29.93
N LYS A 370 -21.21 1.56 30.10
CA LYS A 370 -21.34 2.89 29.49
C LYS A 370 -20.29 3.16 28.40
N GLY A 371 -19.48 2.17 28.00
CA GLY A 371 -18.45 2.35 27.00
C GLY A 371 -18.98 2.24 25.57
N CYS A 372 -18.57 3.13 24.65
CA CYS A 372 -18.94 3.08 23.24
C CYS A 372 -18.19 1.99 22.44
N GLY A 373 -17.10 1.39 23.00
CA GLY A 373 -16.31 0.38 22.32
C GLY A 373 -15.58 0.85 21.04
N ILE A 374 -15.48 2.15 20.78
CA ILE A 374 -14.83 2.73 19.61
C ILE A 374 -13.39 3.20 19.94
N GLY A 375 -13.13 3.60 21.18
CA GLY A 375 -11.89 4.27 21.56
C GLY A 375 -10.63 3.46 21.25
N VAL A 376 -10.62 2.15 21.56
CA VAL A 376 -9.47 1.28 21.31
C VAL A 376 -9.24 1.04 19.82
N SER A 377 -10.29 0.76 19.06
CA SER A 377 -10.23 0.56 17.61
C SER A 377 -9.82 1.83 16.86
N LEU A 378 -10.34 3.01 17.31
CA LEU A 378 -9.92 4.31 16.79
C LEU A 378 -8.42 4.58 17.07
N SER A 379 -7.97 4.32 18.29
CA SER A 379 -6.54 4.47 18.66
C SER A 379 -5.66 3.58 17.84
N LYS A 380 -6.05 2.33 17.59
CA LYS A 380 -5.30 1.38 16.77
C LYS A 380 -5.20 1.85 15.31
N GLU A 381 -6.30 2.37 14.73
CA GLU A 381 -6.27 2.88 13.36
C GLU A 381 -5.41 4.16 13.24
N ILE A 382 -5.49 5.08 14.21
CA ILE A 382 -4.59 6.24 14.25
C ILE A 382 -3.13 5.80 14.30
N VAL A 383 -2.76 4.86 15.17
CA VAL A 383 -1.38 4.33 15.29
C VAL A 383 -0.94 3.68 13.98
N LYS A 384 -1.81 2.94 13.32
CA LYS A 384 -1.54 2.31 12.02
C LYS A 384 -1.28 3.34 10.92
N LEU A 385 -2.06 4.43 10.87
CA LEU A 385 -1.83 5.54 9.93
C LEU A 385 -0.50 6.27 10.18
N HIS A 386 0.06 6.16 11.39
CA HIS A 386 1.42 6.61 11.73
C HIS A 386 2.50 5.56 11.41
N ASN A 387 2.18 4.51 10.64
CA ASN A 387 3.06 3.36 10.38
C ASN A 387 3.53 2.66 11.67
N GLY A 388 2.75 2.80 12.75
CA GLY A 388 3.01 2.18 14.03
C GLY A 388 2.25 0.87 14.24
N THR A 389 2.46 0.26 15.42
CA THR A 389 1.71 -0.91 15.88
C THR A 389 1.28 -0.72 17.32
N MET A 390 0.09 -1.20 17.68
CA MET A 390 -0.46 -1.21 19.02
C MET A 390 -0.79 -2.65 19.43
N LYS A 391 -0.35 -3.08 20.62
CA LYS A 391 -0.60 -4.42 21.17
C LYS A 391 -0.95 -4.33 22.65
N TYR A 392 -1.84 -5.19 23.08
CA TYR A 392 -2.20 -5.38 24.48
C TYR A 392 -1.55 -6.65 25.05
N SER A 393 -1.14 -6.59 26.33
CA SER A 393 -0.71 -7.71 27.13
C SER A 393 -1.35 -7.55 28.52
N SER A 394 -1.99 -8.58 29.05
CA SER A 394 -2.69 -8.47 30.33
C SER A 394 -2.71 -9.80 31.08
N ILE A 395 -2.67 -9.72 32.41
CA ILE A 395 -2.87 -10.86 33.32
C ILE A 395 -3.99 -10.47 34.27
N VAL A 396 -5.04 -11.29 34.33
CA VAL A 396 -6.20 -11.05 35.19
C VAL A 396 -5.76 -10.98 36.66
N GLY A 397 -6.18 -9.93 37.35
CA GLY A 397 -5.82 -9.65 38.73
C GLY A 397 -4.47 -9.01 38.96
N GLU A 398 -3.65 -8.80 37.89
CA GLU A 398 -2.30 -8.24 38.05
C GLU A 398 -2.10 -6.93 37.30
N TYR A 399 -2.30 -6.91 35.97
CA TYR A 399 -2.02 -5.72 35.15
C TYR A 399 -2.64 -5.76 33.77
N THR A 400 -2.76 -4.55 33.17
CA THR A 400 -2.90 -4.39 31.72
C THR A 400 -1.76 -3.51 31.19
N GLU A 401 -1.10 -3.93 30.10
CA GLU A 401 -0.03 -3.19 29.43
C GLU A 401 -0.39 -2.97 27.96
N VAL A 402 -0.32 -1.72 27.50
CA VAL A 402 -0.47 -1.34 26.11
C VAL A 402 0.91 -0.97 25.57
N ILE A 403 1.32 -1.58 24.45
CA ILE A 403 2.61 -1.38 23.82
C ILE A 403 2.39 -0.73 22.46
N LEU A 404 2.86 0.50 22.31
CA LEU A 404 2.84 1.29 21.07
C LEU A 404 4.25 1.29 20.47
N ARG A 405 4.36 1.10 19.15
CA ARG A 405 5.64 1.20 18.43
C ARG A 405 5.49 2.14 17.27
N PHE A 406 6.34 3.16 17.19
CA PHE A 406 6.40 4.12 16.09
C PHE A 406 7.74 4.03 15.36
N PRO A 407 7.80 4.24 14.04
CA PRO A 407 9.06 4.28 13.31
C PRO A 407 9.98 5.37 13.86
N LYS A 408 11.26 5.02 14.10
CA LYS A 408 12.27 5.98 14.56
C LYS A 408 12.61 6.94 13.41
N ASN A 409 12.67 8.25 13.69
CA ASN A 409 13.13 9.20 12.71
C ASN A 409 14.67 9.20 12.66
N ASN A 410 15.26 9.11 11.45
CA ASN A 410 16.72 9.06 11.27
C ASN A 410 17.44 10.35 11.70
N LEU A 411 16.73 11.41 12.07
CA LEU A 411 17.31 12.66 12.56
C LEU A 411 17.88 12.56 14.01
N GLN A 412 17.53 11.51 14.77
CA GLN A 412 18.05 11.29 16.12
C GLN A 412 19.46 10.65 16.19
N GLN A 413 20.13 10.40 15.04
CA GLN A 413 21.50 9.84 15.03
C GLN A 413 22.62 10.88 15.08
N LYS A 414 22.32 12.16 15.37
CA LYS A 414 23.32 13.24 15.46
C LYS A 414 23.25 14.02 16.78
N VAL A 415 23.30 13.32 17.91
CA VAL A 415 23.77 13.88 19.20
C VAL A 415 24.63 12.83 19.86
#